data_680fef358aa25886085694d8eb043024
#
_entry.id   680fef358aa25886085694d8eb043024
#
_cell.length_a   1.000
_cell.length_b   1.000
_cell.length_c   1.000
_cell.angle_alpha   90.00
_cell.angle_beta   90.00
_cell.angle_gamma   90.00
#
_symmetry.space_group_name_H-M   'P 1'
#
loop_
_entity.id
_entity.type
_entity.pdbx_description
1 polymer ?
#
loop_
_entity_poly.entity_id
_entity_poly.type
_entity_poly.pdbx_seq_one_letter_code
_entity_poly.pdbx_strand_id
1 'polypeptide(L)'
;ATEPFSHMRGLYLDCFAGISGDMMLGALVDLGVPVAHLRSELKKLPVSGYALGAARVTRAHLGATKVDVRLGRGPQPERRIRDIARILDRSRLSANVRERAMAAFDRLVDAEARVHRIARDRVHLHEVGAVDAIVDIVGAMIGLEWLGWPRVVCSPLHVGRGMVTMEHGTFPVPGPATAALLRGRPVYATHVEGELVTPTGATLATTLATDFGPLPAMRLQQ
;
A
#
# COMPACT_ATOMS: atom_id res chain seq x y z
N ALA A 1 19.12 -7.41 -20.28
CA ALA A 1 19.27 -5.99 -20.58
C ALA A 1 17.86 -5.38 -20.53
N THR A 2 17.57 -4.59 -19.49
CA THR A 2 16.31 -3.85 -19.36
C THR A 2 16.31 -2.71 -20.37
N GLU A 3 15.29 -2.66 -21.22
CA GLU A 3 15.12 -1.53 -22.14
C GLU A 3 15.02 -0.20 -21.40
N PRO A 4 15.68 0.86 -21.87
CA PRO A 4 15.61 2.17 -21.23
C PRO A 4 14.19 2.75 -21.34
N PHE A 5 13.77 3.50 -20.31
CA PHE A 5 12.48 4.21 -20.21
C PHE A 5 12.25 5.30 -21.27
N SER A 6 12.77 5.17 -22.49
CA SER A 6 12.90 6.27 -23.45
C SER A 6 11.57 6.91 -23.93
N HIS A 7 10.40 6.28 -23.68
CA HIS A 7 9.08 6.84 -24.07
C HIS A 7 7.92 6.48 -23.13
N MET A 8 8.16 5.77 -22.02
CA MET A 8 7.10 5.41 -21.05
C MET A 8 7.22 6.23 -19.77
N ARG A 9 6.07 6.57 -19.18
CA ARG A 9 6.05 7.14 -17.83
C ARG A 9 6.50 6.08 -16.82
N GLY A 10 7.51 6.39 -16.02
CA GLY A 10 8.00 5.57 -14.93
C GLY A 10 7.71 6.22 -13.59
N LEU A 11 7.48 5.41 -12.57
CA LEU A 11 7.38 5.80 -11.17
C LEU A 11 8.48 5.08 -10.39
N TYR A 12 9.31 5.83 -9.68
CA TYR A 12 10.30 5.27 -8.78
C TYR A 12 9.83 5.48 -7.33
N LEU A 13 9.65 4.38 -6.62
CA LEU A 13 9.35 4.40 -5.19
C LEU A 13 10.68 4.37 -4.43
N ASP A 14 11.09 5.52 -3.91
CA ASP A 14 12.29 5.63 -3.07
C ASP A 14 11.90 5.42 -1.60
N CYS A 15 12.04 4.19 -1.14
CA CYS A 15 11.58 3.74 0.17
C CYS A 15 12.66 3.86 1.26
N PHE A 16 13.48 4.91 1.23
CA PHE A 16 14.52 5.16 2.24
C PHE A 16 13.95 5.39 3.65
N ALA A 17 12.71 5.84 3.75
CA ALA A 17 11.96 5.99 5.00
C ALA A 17 10.85 4.95 5.16
N GLY A 18 10.94 3.83 4.42
CA GLY A 18 9.91 2.81 4.38
C GLY A 18 8.74 3.14 3.45
N ILE A 19 7.62 2.46 3.65
CA ILE A 19 6.38 2.66 2.89
C ILE A 19 5.17 2.15 3.69
N SER A 20 4.10 2.94 3.68
CA SER A 20 2.78 2.58 4.21
C SER A 20 1.68 2.97 3.20
N GLY A 21 0.45 2.58 3.44
CA GLY A 21 -0.66 2.89 2.56
C GLY A 21 -0.95 4.38 2.47
N ASP A 22 -1.01 5.06 3.61
CA ASP A 22 -1.22 6.50 3.71
C ASP A 22 -0.06 7.31 3.09
N MET A 23 1.19 6.86 3.23
CA MET A 23 2.34 7.44 2.56
C MET A 23 2.21 7.33 1.04
N MET A 24 1.79 6.17 0.53
CA MET A 24 1.56 5.99 -0.91
C MET A 24 0.46 6.93 -1.43
N LEU A 25 -0.65 7.07 -0.70
CA LEU A 25 -1.70 8.02 -1.07
C LEU A 25 -1.21 9.46 -1.06
N GLY A 26 -0.42 9.85 -0.04
CA GLY A 26 0.19 11.17 0.05
C GLY A 26 1.10 11.47 -1.13
N ALA A 27 1.98 10.54 -1.48
CA ALA A 27 2.90 10.66 -2.62
C ALA A 27 2.14 10.79 -3.95
N LEU A 28 1.08 10.01 -4.16
CA LEU A 28 0.23 10.12 -5.35
C LEU A 28 -0.45 11.49 -5.47
N VAL A 29 -0.89 12.06 -4.33
CA VAL A 29 -1.46 13.41 -4.32
C VAL A 29 -0.40 14.46 -4.65
N ASP A 30 0.81 14.34 -4.11
CA ASP A 30 1.92 15.24 -4.44
C ASP A 30 2.35 15.10 -5.91
N LEU A 31 2.19 13.94 -6.53
CA LEU A 31 2.36 13.72 -7.98
C LEU A 31 1.21 14.27 -8.84
N GLY A 32 0.23 14.95 -8.23
CA GLY A 32 -0.85 15.64 -8.95
C GLY A 32 -2.17 14.88 -9.03
N VAL A 33 -2.32 13.73 -8.36
CA VAL A 33 -3.63 13.06 -8.27
C VAL A 33 -4.56 13.90 -7.40
N PRO A 34 -5.69 14.42 -7.93
CA PRO A 34 -6.57 15.25 -7.15
C PRO A 34 -7.24 14.47 -5.99
N VAL A 35 -7.18 14.99 -4.78
CA VAL A 35 -7.87 14.39 -3.61
C VAL A 35 -9.37 14.24 -3.87
N ALA A 36 -9.97 15.18 -4.60
CA ALA A 36 -11.38 15.11 -4.99
C ALA A 36 -11.68 13.90 -5.88
N HIS A 37 -10.75 13.54 -6.78
CA HIS A 37 -10.86 12.34 -7.61
C HIS A 37 -10.78 11.08 -6.75
N LEU A 38 -9.78 10.95 -5.88
CA LEU A 38 -9.68 9.83 -4.95
C LEU A 38 -10.95 9.65 -4.13
N ARG A 39 -11.49 10.74 -3.56
CA ARG A 39 -12.75 10.71 -2.81
C ARG A 39 -13.94 10.27 -3.65
N SER A 40 -14.05 10.75 -4.88
CA SER A 40 -15.14 10.41 -5.80
C SER A 40 -15.11 8.93 -6.18
N GLU A 41 -13.93 8.43 -6.53
CA GLU A 41 -13.76 7.02 -6.92
C GLU A 41 -13.96 6.07 -5.73
N LEU A 42 -13.38 6.39 -4.56
CA LEU A 42 -13.53 5.57 -3.36
C LEU A 42 -14.99 5.48 -2.87
N LYS A 43 -15.83 6.49 -3.12
CA LYS A 43 -17.28 6.42 -2.84
C LYS A 43 -18.02 5.37 -3.67
N LYS A 44 -17.42 4.84 -4.73
CA LYS A 44 -17.99 3.75 -5.53
C LYS A 44 -17.86 2.38 -4.84
N LEU A 45 -17.01 2.28 -3.81
CA LEU A 45 -16.93 1.09 -2.96
C LEU A 45 -18.15 1.01 -2.04
N PRO A 46 -18.75 -0.17 -1.86
CA PRO A 46 -19.84 -0.39 -0.91
C PRO A 46 -19.30 -0.54 0.53
N VAL A 47 -18.46 0.40 0.96
CA VAL A 47 -17.94 0.51 2.32
C VAL A 47 -18.22 1.90 2.86
N SER A 48 -18.48 1.98 4.15
CA SER A 48 -18.83 3.22 4.84
C SER A 48 -18.09 3.34 6.17
N GLY A 49 -18.30 4.43 6.87
CA GLY A 49 -17.70 4.64 8.19
C GLY A 49 -16.24 5.14 8.13
N TYR A 50 -15.85 5.78 7.03
CA TYR A 50 -14.55 6.42 6.92
C TYR A 50 -14.64 7.80 6.24
N ALA A 51 -13.62 8.60 6.45
CA ALA A 51 -13.42 9.86 5.74
C ALA A 51 -11.95 9.98 5.30
N LEU A 52 -11.75 10.36 4.02
CA LEU A 52 -10.41 10.62 3.50
C LEU A 52 -10.07 12.10 3.74
N GLY A 53 -9.08 12.34 4.61
CA GLY A 53 -8.48 13.63 4.85
C GLY A 53 -7.19 13.81 4.05
N ALA A 54 -6.88 15.05 3.65
CA ALA A 54 -5.57 15.39 3.13
C ALA A 54 -5.15 16.74 3.70
N ALA A 55 -3.92 16.85 4.13
CA ALA A 55 -3.37 18.08 4.70
C ALA A 55 -1.90 18.23 4.28
N ARG A 56 -1.48 19.46 4.03
CA ARG A 56 -0.05 19.78 3.90
C ARG A 56 0.61 19.68 5.26
N VAL A 57 1.73 19.01 5.30
CA VAL A 57 2.56 18.84 6.50
C VAL A 57 4.00 19.20 6.18
N THR A 58 4.76 19.52 7.23
CA THR A 58 6.21 19.72 7.12
C THR A 58 6.91 18.69 7.99
N ARG A 59 7.84 17.95 7.41
CA ARG A 59 8.70 17.01 8.11
C ARG A 59 10.15 17.33 7.78
N ALA A 60 11.00 17.52 8.79
CA ALA A 60 12.41 17.91 8.60
C ALA A 60 12.58 19.07 7.58
N HIS A 61 11.73 20.09 7.68
CA HIS A 61 11.66 21.27 6.78
C HIS A 61 11.23 20.97 5.32
N LEU A 62 10.87 19.74 5.00
CA LEU A 62 10.31 19.38 3.69
C LEU A 62 8.78 19.37 3.74
N GLY A 63 8.17 20.04 2.76
CA GLY A 63 6.71 20.01 2.57
C GLY A 63 6.29 18.69 1.95
N ALA A 64 5.19 18.11 2.46
CA ALA A 64 4.59 16.89 1.92
C ALA A 64 3.07 16.92 2.13
N THR A 65 2.35 16.07 1.43
CA THR A 65 0.94 15.83 1.68
C THR A 65 0.75 14.58 2.52
N LYS A 66 0.11 14.74 3.67
CA LYS A 66 -0.37 13.62 4.46
C LYS A 66 -1.81 13.32 4.08
N VAL A 67 -2.08 12.06 3.75
CA VAL A 67 -3.43 11.55 3.54
C VAL A 67 -3.80 10.66 4.72
N ASP A 68 -4.93 10.92 5.35
CA ASP A 68 -5.43 10.14 6.49
C ASP A 68 -6.76 9.49 6.14
N VAL A 69 -6.89 8.20 6.42
CA VAL A 69 -8.17 7.50 6.42
C VAL A 69 -8.69 7.51 7.86
N ARG A 70 -9.63 8.40 8.14
CA ARG A 70 -10.24 8.52 9.47
C ARG A 70 -11.42 7.57 9.57
N LEU A 71 -11.35 6.63 10.49
CA LEU A 71 -12.44 5.69 10.76
C LEU A 71 -13.48 6.33 11.67
N GLY A 72 -14.76 6.02 11.41
CA GLY A 72 -15.86 6.34 12.30
C GLY A 72 -15.76 5.57 13.62
N ARG A 73 -16.55 5.99 14.62
CA ARG A 73 -16.63 5.29 15.90
C ARG A 73 -17.35 3.94 15.73
N GLY A 74 -16.80 2.90 16.30
CA GLY A 74 -17.39 1.55 16.33
C GLY A 74 -16.41 0.47 15.91
N PRO A 75 -16.73 -0.81 16.19
CA PRO A 75 -15.89 -1.93 15.82
C PRO A 75 -15.85 -2.07 14.29
N GLN A 76 -14.68 -2.38 13.76
CA GLN A 76 -14.54 -2.73 12.35
C GLN A 76 -14.93 -4.20 12.16
N PRO A 77 -15.73 -4.52 11.15
CA PRO A 77 -16.07 -5.91 10.88
C PRO A 77 -14.83 -6.68 10.42
N GLU A 78 -14.64 -7.87 10.98
CA GLU A 78 -13.65 -8.80 10.46
C GLU A 78 -14.03 -9.22 9.03
N ARG A 79 -13.04 -9.20 8.13
CA ARG A 79 -13.24 -9.56 6.72
C ARG A 79 -12.33 -10.71 6.32
N ARG A 80 -12.85 -11.54 5.46
CA ARG A 80 -12.10 -12.55 4.73
C ARG A 80 -11.91 -12.14 3.28
N ILE A 81 -11.04 -12.80 2.57
CA ILE A 81 -10.78 -12.51 1.14
C ILE A 81 -12.07 -12.51 0.29
N ARG A 82 -13.01 -13.40 0.57
CA ARG A 82 -14.31 -13.45 -0.11
C ARG A 82 -15.16 -12.18 0.09
N ASP A 83 -15.00 -11.53 1.24
CA ASP A 83 -15.72 -10.30 1.54
C ASP A 83 -15.11 -9.12 0.80
N ILE A 84 -13.77 -9.09 0.70
CA ILE A 84 -13.04 -8.13 -0.14
C ILE A 84 -13.42 -8.31 -1.62
N ALA A 85 -13.41 -9.54 -2.13
CA ALA A 85 -13.83 -9.83 -3.50
C ALA A 85 -15.26 -9.30 -3.76
N ARG A 86 -16.19 -9.57 -2.84
CA ARG A 86 -17.58 -9.09 -2.96
C ARG A 86 -17.68 -7.55 -2.92
N ILE A 87 -16.83 -6.87 -2.12
CA ILE A 87 -16.77 -5.40 -2.08
C ILE A 87 -16.31 -4.87 -3.44
N LEU A 88 -15.24 -5.43 -3.99
CA LEU A 88 -14.71 -5.02 -5.29
C LEU A 88 -15.69 -5.31 -6.43
N ASP A 89 -16.30 -6.49 -6.47
CA ASP A 89 -17.26 -6.89 -7.50
C ASP A 89 -18.52 -6.02 -7.52
N ARG A 90 -19.00 -5.62 -6.35
CA ARG A 90 -20.16 -4.73 -6.21
C ARG A 90 -19.82 -3.25 -6.41
N SER A 91 -18.55 -2.90 -6.50
CA SER A 91 -18.12 -1.53 -6.74
C SER A 91 -18.38 -1.12 -8.18
N ARG A 92 -18.46 0.19 -8.41
CA ARG A 92 -18.53 0.78 -9.76
C ARG A 92 -17.17 1.31 -10.22
N LEU A 93 -16.08 0.74 -9.69
CA LEU A 93 -14.73 1.03 -10.10
C LEU A 93 -14.41 0.39 -11.45
N SER A 94 -13.39 0.89 -12.13
CA SER A 94 -12.91 0.28 -13.38
C SER A 94 -12.46 -1.18 -13.18
N ALA A 95 -12.48 -1.97 -14.23
CA ALA A 95 -12.00 -3.34 -14.19
C ALA A 95 -10.53 -3.40 -13.77
N ASN A 96 -9.68 -2.53 -14.32
CA ASN A 96 -8.25 -2.48 -14.00
C ASN A 96 -7.99 -2.21 -12.51
N VAL A 97 -8.70 -1.26 -11.91
CA VAL A 97 -8.58 -0.97 -10.47
C VAL A 97 -9.01 -2.18 -9.65
N ARG A 98 -10.14 -2.81 -9.99
CA ARG A 98 -10.65 -3.99 -9.27
C ARG A 98 -9.68 -5.17 -9.33
N GLU A 99 -9.19 -5.51 -10.52
CA GLU A 99 -8.25 -6.62 -10.73
C GLU A 99 -6.95 -6.41 -9.97
N ARG A 100 -6.36 -5.22 -10.05
CA ARG A 100 -5.10 -4.92 -9.39
C ARG A 100 -5.24 -4.83 -7.87
N ALA A 101 -6.34 -4.27 -7.39
CA ALA A 101 -6.67 -4.29 -5.97
C ALA A 101 -6.85 -5.73 -5.46
N MET A 102 -7.57 -6.58 -6.20
CA MET A 102 -7.74 -7.98 -5.84
C MET A 102 -6.40 -8.71 -5.79
N ALA A 103 -5.51 -8.50 -6.78
CA ALA A 103 -4.18 -9.09 -6.80
C ALA A 103 -3.33 -8.66 -5.57
N ALA A 104 -3.48 -7.41 -5.12
CA ALA A 104 -2.84 -6.94 -3.90
C ALA A 104 -3.37 -7.67 -2.66
N PHE A 105 -4.69 -7.79 -2.52
CA PHE A 105 -5.30 -8.52 -1.40
C PHE A 105 -4.99 -10.02 -1.43
N ASP A 106 -4.92 -10.64 -2.61
CA ASP A 106 -4.52 -12.05 -2.75
C ASP A 106 -3.11 -12.27 -2.21
N ARG A 107 -2.17 -11.38 -2.55
CA ARG A 107 -0.79 -11.42 -2.04
C ARG A 107 -0.74 -11.29 -0.52
N LEU A 108 -1.53 -10.37 0.02
CA LEU A 108 -1.62 -10.14 1.45
C LEU A 108 -2.17 -11.36 2.19
N VAL A 109 -3.28 -11.93 1.70
CA VAL A 109 -3.88 -13.14 2.28
C VAL A 109 -2.95 -14.34 2.19
N ASP A 110 -2.18 -14.47 1.10
CA ASP A 110 -1.16 -15.52 0.97
C ASP A 110 -0.05 -15.38 2.02
N ALA A 111 0.36 -14.15 2.34
CA ALA A 111 1.33 -13.90 3.39
C ALA A 111 0.77 -14.28 4.77
N GLU A 112 -0.43 -13.83 5.10
CA GLU A 112 -1.13 -14.16 6.36
C GLU A 112 -1.36 -15.67 6.51
N ALA A 113 -1.84 -16.32 5.44
CA ALA A 113 -2.06 -17.77 5.43
C ALA A 113 -0.77 -18.56 5.77
N ARG A 114 0.36 -18.10 5.24
CA ARG A 114 1.68 -18.70 5.53
C ARG A 114 2.12 -18.47 6.98
N VAL A 115 1.94 -17.25 7.49
CA VAL A 115 2.31 -16.88 8.87
C VAL A 115 1.49 -17.69 9.86
N HIS A 116 0.18 -17.76 9.65
CA HIS A 116 -0.75 -18.48 10.53
C HIS A 116 -0.81 -19.99 10.27
N ARG A 117 -0.19 -20.49 9.18
CA ARG A 117 -0.25 -21.89 8.75
C ARG A 117 -1.67 -22.42 8.61
N ILE A 118 -2.54 -21.61 8.03
CA ILE A 118 -3.95 -21.95 7.79
C ILE A 118 -4.29 -21.82 6.29
N ALA A 119 -5.42 -22.38 5.88
CA ALA A 119 -5.91 -22.23 4.52
C ALA A 119 -6.37 -20.76 4.26
N ARG A 120 -6.19 -20.27 3.04
CA ARG A 120 -6.51 -18.88 2.62
C ARG A 120 -7.92 -18.45 3.00
N ASP A 121 -8.89 -19.34 2.79
CA ASP A 121 -10.31 -19.08 3.07
C ASP A 121 -10.62 -18.93 4.56
N ARG A 122 -9.70 -19.38 5.42
CA ARG A 122 -9.79 -19.26 6.89
C ARG A 122 -9.06 -18.04 7.45
N VAL A 123 -8.28 -17.34 6.62
CA VAL A 123 -7.60 -16.12 7.04
C VAL A 123 -8.62 -15.05 7.39
N HIS A 124 -8.52 -14.52 8.60
CA HIS A 124 -9.18 -13.31 9.03
C HIS A 124 -8.20 -12.15 8.86
N LEU A 125 -8.59 -11.15 8.10
CA LEU A 125 -7.80 -9.95 7.88
C LEU A 125 -8.07 -8.98 9.04
N HIS A 126 -7.46 -9.22 10.21
CA HIS A 126 -7.73 -8.45 11.42
C HIS A 126 -7.31 -6.99 11.26
N GLU A 127 -6.02 -6.75 11.01
CA GLU A 127 -5.48 -5.39 10.85
C GLU A 127 -5.66 -4.85 9.42
N VAL A 128 -5.49 -5.71 8.43
CA VAL A 128 -5.46 -5.33 7.00
C VAL A 128 -6.78 -5.56 6.25
N GLY A 129 -7.81 -6.07 6.90
CA GLY A 129 -9.20 -6.13 6.43
C GLY A 129 -10.05 -4.97 6.93
N ALA A 130 -9.49 -4.11 7.76
CA ALA A 130 -10.12 -2.88 8.19
C ALA A 130 -10.33 -1.92 7.00
N VAL A 131 -11.24 -0.99 7.17
CA VAL A 131 -11.64 -0.09 6.08
C VAL A 131 -10.47 0.79 5.61
N ASP A 132 -9.55 1.15 6.48
CA ASP A 132 -8.36 1.94 6.15
C ASP A 132 -7.46 1.21 5.15
N ALA A 133 -7.13 -0.06 5.39
CA ALA A 133 -6.32 -0.84 4.46
C ALA A 133 -7.02 -1.03 3.10
N ILE A 134 -8.36 -1.20 3.10
CA ILE A 134 -9.13 -1.26 1.85
C ILE A 134 -9.02 0.06 1.09
N VAL A 135 -9.19 1.18 1.78
CA VAL A 135 -9.12 2.52 1.19
C VAL A 135 -7.71 2.82 0.68
N ASP A 136 -6.68 2.45 1.43
CA ASP A 136 -5.28 2.64 1.04
C ASP A 136 -4.92 1.86 -0.21
N ILE A 137 -5.22 0.56 -0.24
CA ILE A 137 -4.90 -0.31 -1.39
C ILE A 137 -5.70 0.12 -2.62
N VAL A 138 -7.01 0.27 -2.49
CA VAL A 138 -7.86 0.66 -3.63
C VAL A 138 -7.56 2.10 -4.07
N GLY A 139 -7.32 3.01 -3.13
CA GLY A 139 -6.95 4.39 -3.41
C GLY A 139 -5.62 4.50 -4.15
N ALA A 140 -4.63 3.67 -3.81
CA ALA A 140 -3.37 3.59 -4.54
C ALA A 140 -3.61 3.14 -6.00
N MET A 141 -4.46 2.15 -6.23
CA MET A 141 -4.80 1.69 -7.59
C MET A 141 -5.54 2.77 -8.39
N ILE A 142 -6.47 3.51 -7.77
CA ILE A 142 -7.16 4.65 -8.38
C ILE A 142 -6.17 5.76 -8.77
N GLY A 143 -5.22 6.08 -7.87
CA GLY A 143 -4.21 7.08 -8.15
C GLY A 143 -3.27 6.68 -9.30
N LEU A 144 -2.88 5.42 -9.36
CA LEU A 144 -2.07 4.89 -10.46
C LEU A 144 -2.84 4.85 -11.79
N GLU A 145 -4.14 4.57 -11.75
CA GLU A 145 -5.00 4.69 -12.94
C GLU A 145 -5.05 6.11 -13.45
N TRP A 146 -5.21 7.10 -12.57
CA TRP A 146 -5.15 8.51 -12.93
C TRP A 146 -3.83 8.89 -13.61
N LEU A 147 -2.70 8.33 -13.14
CA LEU A 147 -1.38 8.54 -13.73
C LEU A 147 -1.13 7.74 -15.01
N GLY A 148 -2.10 6.91 -15.45
CA GLY A 148 -2.01 6.10 -16.66
C GLY A 148 -1.19 4.82 -16.49
N TRP A 149 -1.16 4.24 -15.29
CA TRP A 149 -0.45 2.99 -14.96
C TRP A 149 1.05 3.04 -15.30
N PRO A 150 1.82 3.95 -14.71
CA PRO A 150 3.25 4.02 -14.96
C PRO A 150 3.94 2.71 -14.58
N ARG A 151 5.05 2.38 -15.26
CA ARG A 151 5.92 1.29 -14.81
C ARG A 151 6.53 1.68 -13.46
N VAL A 152 6.41 0.81 -12.48
CA VAL A 152 6.91 1.06 -11.12
C VAL A 152 8.21 0.30 -10.89
N VAL A 153 9.24 1.02 -10.45
CA VAL A 153 10.48 0.47 -9.91
C VAL A 153 10.58 0.90 -8.45
N CYS A 154 10.99 0.00 -7.57
CA CYS A 154 11.12 0.26 -6.14
C CYS A 154 12.58 0.15 -5.70
N SER A 155 13.04 1.05 -4.85
CA SER A 155 14.34 0.91 -4.18
C SER A 155 14.37 -0.32 -3.28
N PRO A 156 15.52 -0.74 -2.76
CA PRO A 156 15.56 -1.58 -1.56
C PRO A 156 14.72 -0.95 -0.45
N LEU A 157 14.01 -1.77 0.31
CA LEU A 157 13.05 -1.33 1.31
C LEU A 157 13.71 -1.18 2.68
N HIS A 158 13.68 0.02 3.26
CA HIS A 158 14.13 0.28 4.61
C HIS A 158 13.06 -0.19 5.61
N VAL A 159 13.26 -1.35 6.21
CA VAL A 159 12.25 -1.96 7.09
C VAL A 159 12.23 -1.38 8.51
N GLY A 160 13.30 -0.67 8.92
CA GLY A 160 13.48 -0.24 10.31
C GLY A 160 14.06 -1.36 11.19
N ARG A 161 13.96 -1.20 12.50
CA ARG A 161 14.42 -2.19 13.50
C ARG A 161 13.65 -2.05 14.81
N GLY A 162 13.92 -2.98 15.74
CA GLY A 162 13.31 -2.99 17.08
C GLY A 162 12.13 -3.93 17.13
N MET A 163 11.13 -3.57 17.92
CA MET A 163 9.94 -4.38 18.16
C MET A 163 8.68 -3.61 17.75
N VAL A 164 7.70 -4.33 17.22
CA VAL A 164 6.36 -3.81 16.91
C VAL A 164 5.31 -4.60 17.70
N THR A 165 4.37 -3.89 18.31
CA THR A 165 3.24 -4.51 18.98
C THR A 165 2.02 -4.49 18.06
N MET A 166 1.47 -5.65 17.80
CA MET A 166 0.30 -5.90 16.96
C MET A 166 -0.72 -6.73 17.75
N GLU A 167 -1.87 -7.03 17.14
CA GLU A 167 -2.95 -7.79 17.78
C GLU A 167 -2.50 -9.13 18.38
N HIS A 168 -1.57 -9.82 17.72
CA HIS A 168 -1.06 -11.13 18.12
C HIS A 168 0.14 -11.07 19.07
N GLY A 169 0.53 -9.91 19.55
CA GLY A 169 1.65 -9.72 20.48
C GLY A 169 2.76 -8.82 19.94
N THR A 170 3.94 -8.91 20.55
CA THR A 170 5.09 -8.09 20.20
C THR A 170 6.10 -8.92 19.41
N PHE A 171 6.47 -8.43 18.23
CA PHE A 171 7.35 -9.11 17.29
C PHE A 171 8.53 -8.23 16.88
N PRO A 172 9.66 -8.83 16.45
CA PRO A 172 10.74 -8.04 15.85
C PRO A 172 10.30 -7.44 14.51
N VAL A 173 10.87 -6.27 14.20
CA VAL A 173 10.70 -5.61 12.88
C VAL A 173 11.64 -6.25 11.85
N PRO A 174 11.13 -6.55 10.61
CA PRO A 174 9.73 -6.40 10.17
C PRO A 174 8.81 -7.46 10.79
N GLY A 175 7.55 -7.08 11.04
CA GLY A 175 6.54 -8.00 11.56
C GLY A 175 6.31 -9.22 10.64
N PRO A 176 5.72 -10.33 11.16
CA PRO A 176 5.66 -11.61 10.44
C PRO A 176 5.01 -11.51 9.04
N ALA A 177 3.89 -10.81 8.91
CA ALA A 177 3.21 -10.62 7.62
C ALA A 177 4.05 -9.80 6.65
N THR A 178 4.65 -8.70 7.13
CA THR A 178 5.56 -7.87 6.34
C THR A 178 6.77 -8.68 5.86
N ALA A 179 7.39 -9.47 6.73
CA ALA A 179 8.50 -10.36 6.37
C ALA A 179 8.11 -11.38 5.30
N ALA A 180 6.90 -11.96 5.41
CA ALA A 180 6.39 -12.90 4.42
C ALA A 180 6.13 -12.25 3.04
N LEU A 181 5.60 -11.02 3.02
CA LEU A 181 5.38 -10.22 1.82
C LEU A 181 6.69 -9.82 1.12
N LEU A 182 7.72 -9.50 1.91
CA LEU A 182 9.02 -9.05 1.42
C LEU A 182 9.96 -10.19 1.01
N ARG A 183 9.53 -11.43 1.11
CA ARG A 183 10.37 -12.59 0.75
C ARG A 183 10.89 -12.49 -0.69
N GLY A 184 12.22 -12.55 -0.84
CA GLY A 184 12.89 -12.43 -2.14
C GLY A 184 12.99 -11.00 -2.67
N ARG A 185 12.70 -9.99 -1.84
CA ARG A 185 12.88 -8.58 -2.18
C ARG A 185 14.07 -7.99 -1.43
N PRO A 186 14.79 -7.02 -2.00
CA PRO A 186 15.90 -6.39 -1.32
C PRO A 186 15.38 -5.53 -0.16
N VAL A 187 15.88 -5.82 1.04
CA VAL A 187 15.54 -5.08 2.26
C VAL A 187 16.81 -4.71 3.01
N TYR A 188 16.75 -3.64 3.80
CA TYR A 188 17.82 -3.25 4.71
C TYR A 188 17.25 -2.60 5.96
N ALA A 189 18.07 -2.50 6.99
CA ALA A 189 17.78 -1.77 8.22
C ALA A 189 18.96 -0.88 8.58
N THR A 190 18.68 0.23 9.28
CA THR A 190 19.68 1.13 9.85
C THR A 190 19.45 1.27 11.36
N HIS A 191 19.92 2.38 11.94
CA HIS A 191 19.69 2.70 13.36
C HIS A 191 18.25 3.21 13.66
N VAL A 192 17.41 3.41 12.65
CA VAL A 192 16.04 3.94 12.83
C VAL A 192 15.15 2.88 13.45
N GLU A 193 14.61 3.19 14.64
CA GLU A 193 13.70 2.30 15.36
C GLU A 193 12.25 2.45 14.88
N GLY A 194 11.52 1.35 14.89
CA GLY A 194 10.12 1.25 14.48
C GLY A 194 9.94 0.49 13.17
N GLU A 195 8.70 0.11 12.89
CA GLU A 195 8.29 -0.51 11.64
C GLU A 195 8.11 0.58 10.58
N LEU A 196 9.02 0.62 9.61
CA LEU A 196 8.99 1.61 8.53
C LEU A 196 8.23 1.08 7.30
N VAL A 197 8.18 -0.22 7.12
CA VAL A 197 7.41 -0.87 6.06
C VAL A 197 6.26 -1.62 6.69
N THR A 198 5.05 -1.09 6.53
CA THR A 198 3.83 -1.74 7.06
C THR A 198 3.38 -2.90 6.16
N PRO A 199 2.52 -3.83 6.62
CA PRO A 199 1.93 -4.86 5.77
C PRO A 199 1.27 -4.30 4.51
N THR A 200 0.51 -3.21 4.63
CA THR A 200 -0.13 -2.52 3.49
C THR A 200 0.90 -1.94 2.52
N GLY A 201 1.94 -1.28 3.05
CA GLY A 201 3.04 -0.74 2.26
C GLY A 201 3.83 -1.83 1.52
N ALA A 202 4.17 -2.93 2.21
CA ALA A 202 4.81 -4.11 1.61
C ALA A 202 3.94 -4.72 0.50
N THR A 203 2.63 -4.83 0.73
CA THR A 203 1.67 -5.31 -0.27
C THR A 203 1.69 -4.44 -1.52
N LEU A 204 1.61 -3.12 -1.36
CA LEU A 204 1.66 -2.17 -2.47
C LEU A 204 2.98 -2.26 -3.23
N ALA A 205 4.12 -2.15 -2.52
CA ALA A 205 5.43 -2.22 -3.16
C ALA A 205 5.63 -3.52 -3.94
N THR A 206 5.30 -4.67 -3.35
CA THR A 206 5.53 -5.98 -3.99
C THR A 206 4.51 -6.33 -5.08
N THR A 207 3.35 -5.69 -5.10
CA THR A 207 2.34 -5.87 -6.15
C THR A 207 2.60 -4.96 -7.34
N LEU A 208 3.02 -3.73 -7.09
CA LEU A 208 3.15 -2.69 -8.11
C LEU A 208 4.51 -2.69 -8.79
N ALA A 209 5.59 -2.93 -8.03
CA ALA A 209 6.93 -2.88 -8.59
C ALA A 209 7.20 -4.04 -9.55
N THR A 210 7.57 -3.69 -10.78
CA THR A 210 8.06 -4.65 -11.78
C THR A 210 9.50 -5.05 -11.50
N ASP A 211 10.26 -4.14 -10.88
CA ASP A 211 11.67 -4.32 -10.53
C ASP A 211 12.01 -3.67 -9.20
N PHE A 212 13.07 -4.19 -8.56
CA PHE A 212 13.67 -3.63 -7.35
C PHE A 212 15.13 -3.32 -7.59
N GLY A 213 15.55 -2.11 -7.28
CA GLY A 213 16.95 -1.69 -7.49
C GLY A 213 17.15 -0.19 -7.37
N PRO A 214 18.32 0.31 -7.79
CA PRO A 214 18.62 1.73 -7.79
C PRO A 214 17.73 2.48 -8.78
N LEU A 215 17.68 3.82 -8.62
CA LEU A 215 16.98 4.70 -9.56
C LEU A 215 17.45 4.42 -10.99
N PRO A 216 16.57 4.00 -11.88
CA PRO A 216 16.93 3.79 -13.29
C PRO A 216 17.22 5.13 -13.98
N ALA A 217 17.96 5.09 -15.09
CA ALA A 217 18.17 6.27 -15.91
C ALA A 217 16.82 6.81 -16.42
N MET A 218 16.42 7.99 -15.96
CA MET A 218 15.16 8.64 -16.33
C MET A 218 15.30 10.16 -16.25
N ARG A 219 14.36 10.87 -16.90
CA ARG A 219 14.22 12.32 -16.71
C ARG A 219 13.21 12.54 -15.57
N LEU A 220 13.66 13.11 -14.46
CA LEU A 220 12.76 13.51 -13.38
C LEU A 220 11.89 14.67 -13.84
N GLN A 221 10.59 14.55 -13.61
CA GLN A 221 9.59 15.58 -13.92
C GLN A 221 8.98 16.15 -12.64
N GLN A 222 8.89 15.33 -11.60
CA GLN A 222 8.30 15.70 -10.33
C GLN A 222 8.82 14.79 -9.22
#